data_fba2afc7f77830093ff6116e0f7f648f
#
_entry.id   fba2afc7f77830093ff6116e0f7f648f
#
_cell.length_a   1.000
_cell.length_b   1.000
_cell.length_c   1.000
_cell.angle_alpha   90.00
_cell.angle_beta   90.00
_cell.angle_gamma   90.00
#
_symmetry.space_group_name_H-M   'P 1'
#
loop_
_entity.id
_entity.type
_entity.pdbx_description
1 polymer ?
#
loop_
_entity_poly.entity_id
_entity_poly.type
_entity_poly.pdbx_seq_one_letter_code
_entity_poly.pdbx_strand_id
1 'polypeptide(L)'
;MNGVLNSMRLHSSAWITALFAFALFAVVSFTNHILFRTYALDLGLYTNALYDYAHFRFADTSLFLPESKNLLADHFDLYLMLFSPLSWIFKSYTLLVVQCLAVIIGGFGIYFLLNENERTRPYRIWGMAMFYLFFGTLAALAYDYHSNVISAMAIPFFFLMVNRMAWGKAFALLVFMCFGKENVSLFLFFVSLGLFWKYFKVKESRKYILLFAVFSLLYFLFMVKWVMPTIAGEKDFVHFGKYPVLGGDMTAAIKFMIMHPFEFIRLLFVNHMPEDPTYNNEKVFFYLVLFVAGGWALFARPWYFLMILPIIIQKELTNQP
;
A
#
# COMPACT_ATOMS: atom_id res chain seq x y z
N MET A 1 8.41 -27.57 14.50
CA MET A 1 8.90 -27.13 13.17
C MET A 1 8.26 -27.89 12.02
N ASN A 2 8.08 -29.20 12.09
CA ASN A 2 7.53 -30.03 10.99
C ASN A 2 6.04 -29.75 10.67
N GLY A 3 5.20 -29.34 11.61
CA GLY A 3 3.79 -29.02 11.37
C GLY A 3 3.56 -27.76 10.54
N VAL A 4 4.46 -26.77 10.62
CA VAL A 4 4.37 -25.50 9.88
C VAL A 4 4.72 -25.71 8.40
N LEU A 5 5.68 -26.57 8.10
CA LEU A 5 6.08 -26.87 6.72
C LEU A 5 5.02 -27.68 5.96
N ASN A 6 4.30 -28.60 6.64
CA ASN A 6 3.22 -29.35 5.99
C ASN A 6 2.00 -28.49 5.64
N SER A 7 1.73 -27.39 6.37
CA SER A 7 0.62 -26.49 6.07
C SER A 7 0.90 -25.54 4.89
N MET A 8 2.13 -25.46 4.41
CA MET A 8 2.55 -24.60 3.28
C MET A 8 2.66 -25.36 1.94
N ARG A 9 2.20 -26.60 1.86
CA ARG A 9 2.17 -27.30 0.57
C ARG A 9 1.18 -26.64 -0.38
N LEU A 10 1.68 -26.20 -1.52
CA LEU A 10 0.89 -25.64 -2.61
C LEU A 10 0.34 -26.79 -3.46
N HIS A 11 -0.95 -26.72 -3.75
CA HIS A 11 -1.56 -27.61 -4.73
C HIS A 11 -1.18 -27.18 -6.15
N SER A 12 -1.11 -28.12 -7.09
CA SER A 12 -0.83 -27.82 -8.51
C SER A 12 -1.82 -26.80 -9.09
N SER A 13 -3.09 -26.82 -8.65
CA SER A 13 -4.11 -25.85 -9.04
C SER A 13 -3.73 -24.41 -8.65
N ALA A 14 -3.06 -24.19 -7.50
CA ALA A 14 -2.61 -22.85 -7.11
C ALA A 14 -1.51 -22.33 -8.05
N TRP A 15 -0.57 -23.19 -8.45
CA TRP A 15 0.45 -22.83 -9.42
C TRP A 15 -0.12 -22.55 -10.80
N ILE A 16 -1.09 -23.35 -11.27
CA ILE A 16 -1.77 -23.10 -12.55
C ILE A 16 -2.49 -21.75 -12.51
N THR A 17 -3.23 -21.46 -11.43
CA THR A 17 -3.93 -20.18 -11.26
C THR A 17 -2.94 -19.01 -11.25
N ALA A 18 -1.81 -19.14 -10.55
CA ALA A 18 -0.78 -18.11 -10.49
C ALA A 18 -0.12 -17.89 -11.86
N LEU A 19 0.20 -18.95 -12.59
CA LEU A 19 0.82 -18.86 -13.92
C LEU A 19 -0.12 -18.18 -14.93
N PHE A 20 -1.40 -18.54 -14.92
CA PHE A 20 -2.39 -17.91 -15.78
C PHE A 20 -2.55 -16.41 -15.44
N ALA A 21 -2.64 -16.09 -14.15
CA ALA A 21 -2.70 -14.70 -13.69
C ALA A 21 -1.45 -13.91 -14.08
N PHE A 22 -0.25 -14.50 -13.90
CA PHE A 22 1.00 -13.85 -14.30
C PHE A 22 1.04 -13.54 -15.81
N ALA A 23 0.61 -14.49 -16.64
CA ALA A 23 0.53 -14.25 -18.09
C ALA A 23 -0.43 -13.10 -18.42
N LEU A 24 -1.60 -13.04 -17.78
CA LEU A 24 -2.55 -11.93 -17.94
C LEU A 24 -1.94 -10.60 -17.51
N PHE A 25 -1.29 -10.55 -16.36
CA PHE A 25 -0.67 -9.33 -15.81
C PHE A 25 0.47 -8.84 -16.69
N ALA A 26 1.31 -9.76 -17.16
CA ALA A 26 2.40 -9.43 -18.08
C ALA A 26 1.88 -8.85 -19.40
N VAL A 27 0.81 -9.43 -19.95
CA VAL A 27 0.17 -8.90 -21.17
C VAL A 27 -0.35 -7.48 -20.93
N VAL A 28 -1.05 -7.22 -19.83
CA VAL A 28 -1.61 -5.87 -19.53
C VAL A 28 -0.48 -4.87 -19.32
N SER A 29 0.43 -5.15 -18.38
CA SER A 29 1.46 -4.21 -17.95
C SER A 29 2.51 -3.95 -19.05
N PHE A 30 2.99 -5.01 -19.71
CA PHE A 30 4.04 -4.87 -20.73
C PHE A 30 3.51 -4.29 -22.03
N THR A 31 2.25 -4.61 -22.42
CA THR A 31 1.64 -3.98 -23.59
C THR A 31 1.51 -2.48 -23.43
N ASN A 32 1.12 -2.01 -22.23
CA ASN A 32 1.07 -0.59 -21.95
C ASN A 32 2.46 0.07 -22.09
N HIS A 33 3.51 -0.58 -21.60
CA HIS A 33 4.87 -0.06 -21.72
C HIS A 33 5.37 -0.06 -23.19
N ILE A 34 5.14 -1.14 -23.94
CA ILE A 34 5.52 -1.25 -25.37
C ILE A 34 4.79 -0.19 -26.20
N LEU A 35 3.53 0.10 -25.89
CA LEU A 35 2.71 1.09 -26.61
C LEU A 35 2.92 2.52 -26.09
N PHE A 36 3.92 2.79 -25.27
CA PHE A 36 4.23 4.11 -24.68
C PHE A 36 3.04 4.73 -23.93
N ARG A 37 2.23 3.90 -23.24
CA ARG A 37 1.11 4.35 -22.40
C ARG A 37 1.50 4.54 -20.93
N THR A 38 2.76 4.33 -20.59
CA THR A 38 3.32 4.58 -19.27
C THR A 38 3.75 6.05 -19.13
N TYR A 39 3.64 6.59 -17.92
CA TYR A 39 3.83 8.01 -17.66
C TYR A 39 5.28 8.34 -17.30
N ALA A 40 5.80 9.45 -17.84
CA ALA A 40 7.17 9.89 -17.56
C ALA A 40 7.37 10.28 -16.10
N LEU A 41 6.37 10.93 -15.49
CA LEU A 41 6.41 11.38 -14.08
C LEU A 41 6.09 10.26 -13.06
N ASP A 42 5.73 9.07 -13.53
CA ASP A 42 5.55 7.89 -12.70
C ASP A 42 6.65 6.87 -13.02
N LEU A 43 6.42 5.95 -13.96
CA LEU A 43 7.37 4.89 -14.27
C LEU A 43 8.73 5.43 -14.74
N GLY A 44 8.75 6.51 -15.54
CA GLY A 44 9.99 7.12 -16.02
C GLY A 44 10.85 7.65 -14.89
N LEU A 45 10.23 8.38 -13.95
CA LEU A 45 10.87 8.93 -12.76
C LEU A 45 11.50 7.82 -11.89
N TYR A 46 10.69 6.79 -11.58
CA TYR A 46 11.16 5.65 -10.77
C TYR A 46 12.21 4.82 -11.48
N THR A 47 12.13 4.65 -12.81
CA THR A 47 13.14 3.93 -13.60
C THR A 47 14.45 4.70 -13.63
N ASN A 48 14.41 6.04 -13.71
CA ASN A 48 15.62 6.86 -13.62
C ASN A 48 16.29 6.71 -12.25
N ALA A 49 15.53 6.82 -11.17
CA ALA A 49 16.06 6.61 -9.82
C ALA A 49 16.63 5.20 -9.62
N LEU A 50 15.93 4.18 -10.13
CA LEU A 50 16.39 2.78 -10.10
C LEU A 50 17.74 2.61 -10.77
N TYR A 51 17.93 3.25 -11.94
CA TYR A 51 19.20 3.23 -12.67
C TYR A 51 20.32 3.88 -11.86
N ASP A 52 20.07 5.03 -11.25
CA ASP A 52 21.04 5.74 -10.43
C ASP A 52 21.44 4.93 -9.19
N TYR A 53 20.48 4.32 -8.49
CA TYR A 53 20.77 3.45 -7.34
C TYR A 53 21.57 2.21 -7.73
N ALA A 54 21.31 1.63 -8.91
CA ALA A 54 22.12 0.51 -9.44
C ALA A 54 23.58 0.91 -9.70
N HIS A 55 23.86 2.22 -9.84
CA HIS A 55 25.21 2.77 -10.03
C HIS A 55 25.72 3.51 -8.78
N PHE A 56 25.12 3.26 -7.61
CA PHE A 56 25.47 3.87 -6.32
C PHE A 56 25.43 5.41 -6.35
N ARG A 57 24.52 5.98 -7.13
CA ARG A 57 24.24 7.41 -7.16
C ARG A 57 22.92 7.69 -6.45
N PHE A 58 22.91 8.70 -5.57
CA PHE A 58 21.68 9.17 -4.96
C PHE A 58 20.99 10.10 -5.96
N ALA A 59 19.77 9.74 -6.34
CA ALA A 59 19.07 10.32 -7.47
C ALA A 59 18.65 11.77 -7.21
N ASP A 60 19.30 12.68 -7.92
CA ASP A 60 18.76 13.98 -8.23
C ASP A 60 18.15 13.87 -9.63
N THR A 61 16.83 13.78 -9.71
CA THR A 61 16.20 13.61 -11.02
C THR A 61 15.85 14.95 -11.65
N SER A 62 16.35 15.13 -12.88
CA SER A 62 16.03 16.28 -13.74
C SER A 62 14.61 16.26 -14.29
N LEU A 63 13.83 15.20 -14.03
CA LEU A 63 12.43 15.12 -14.42
C LEU A 63 11.53 16.01 -13.53
N PHE A 64 12.01 16.43 -12.35
CA PHE A 64 11.36 17.46 -11.55
C PHE A 64 11.80 18.85 -12.06
N LEU A 65 11.03 19.43 -12.95
CA LEU A 65 11.28 20.77 -13.49
C LEU A 65 10.62 21.86 -12.62
N PRO A 66 11.23 23.06 -12.53
CA PRO A 66 12.47 23.52 -13.16
C PRO A 66 13.75 23.10 -12.42
N GLU A 67 13.65 22.60 -11.17
CA GLU A 67 14.77 22.23 -10.33
C GLU A 67 14.87 20.72 -10.16
N SER A 68 16.11 20.19 -10.22
CA SER A 68 16.37 18.80 -9.90
C SER A 68 16.08 18.55 -8.41
N LYS A 69 15.31 17.50 -8.10
CA LYS A 69 14.98 17.13 -6.72
C LYS A 69 15.32 15.66 -6.47
N ASN A 70 15.74 15.37 -5.24
CA ASN A 70 15.92 14.00 -4.82
C ASN A 70 14.55 13.31 -4.65
N LEU A 71 14.37 12.17 -5.31
CA LEU A 71 13.11 11.41 -5.28
C LEU A 71 12.71 10.98 -3.85
N LEU A 72 13.70 10.71 -2.98
CA LEU A 72 13.42 10.36 -1.58
C LEU A 72 12.84 11.53 -0.77
N ALA A 73 12.97 12.76 -1.25
CA ALA A 73 12.32 13.92 -0.66
C ALA A 73 10.83 14.00 -1.05
N ASP A 74 10.47 13.52 -2.25
CA ASP A 74 9.08 13.45 -2.70
C ASP A 74 8.38 12.20 -2.15
N HIS A 75 8.96 11.02 -2.39
CA HIS A 75 8.48 9.75 -1.86
C HIS A 75 9.64 8.91 -1.32
N PHE A 76 9.56 8.56 -0.03
CA PHE A 76 10.61 7.78 0.64
C PHE A 76 10.45 6.28 0.31
N ASP A 77 10.76 5.91 -0.95
CA ASP A 77 10.59 4.57 -1.49
C ASP A 77 11.92 3.80 -1.52
N LEU A 78 12.18 2.99 -0.50
CA LEU A 78 13.37 2.15 -0.39
C LEU A 78 13.31 0.89 -1.28
N TYR A 79 12.15 0.52 -1.81
CA TYR A 79 12.05 -0.60 -2.75
C TYR A 79 12.85 -0.32 -4.03
N LEU A 80 12.97 0.94 -4.44
CA LEU A 80 13.80 1.30 -5.61
C LEU A 80 15.26 0.92 -5.39
N MET A 81 15.82 1.16 -4.20
CA MET A 81 17.17 0.72 -3.85
C MET A 81 17.26 -0.81 -3.80
N LEU A 82 16.27 -1.46 -3.16
CA LEU A 82 16.25 -2.91 -3.01
C LEU A 82 16.20 -3.64 -4.35
N PHE A 83 15.42 -3.13 -5.31
CA PHE A 83 15.24 -3.75 -6.61
C PHE A 83 16.18 -3.21 -7.70
N SER A 84 16.99 -2.20 -7.41
CA SER A 84 17.91 -1.59 -8.38
C SER A 84 18.85 -2.58 -9.07
N PRO A 85 19.40 -3.64 -8.42
CA PRO A 85 20.25 -4.60 -9.13
C PRO A 85 19.52 -5.38 -10.23
N LEU A 86 18.19 -5.52 -10.13
CA LEU A 86 17.40 -6.20 -11.15
C LEU A 86 17.31 -5.39 -12.45
N SER A 87 17.61 -4.08 -12.41
CA SER A 87 17.63 -3.22 -13.60
C SER A 87 18.70 -3.60 -14.61
N TRP A 88 19.75 -4.26 -14.17
CA TRP A 88 20.78 -4.81 -15.10
C TRP A 88 20.24 -5.94 -15.97
N ILE A 89 19.21 -6.67 -15.49
CA ILE A 89 18.59 -7.80 -16.20
C ILE A 89 17.36 -7.31 -17.00
N PHE A 90 16.40 -6.65 -16.32
CA PHE A 90 15.10 -6.32 -16.90
C PHE A 90 15.00 -4.89 -17.45
N LYS A 91 16.04 -4.06 -17.27
CA LYS A 91 16.12 -2.67 -17.78
C LYS A 91 14.85 -1.86 -17.39
N SER A 92 14.19 -1.20 -18.35
CA SER A 92 12.98 -0.39 -18.12
C SER A 92 11.77 -1.22 -17.66
N TYR A 93 11.77 -2.54 -17.85
CA TYR A 93 10.70 -3.43 -17.38
C TYR A 93 10.83 -3.84 -15.92
N THR A 94 11.93 -3.52 -15.24
CA THR A 94 12.23 -4.03 -13.89
C THR A 94 11.08 -3.84 -12.91
N LEU A 95 10.59 -2.63 -12.78
CA LEU A 95 9.54 -2.29 -11.82
C LEU A 95 8.20 -2.94 -12.18
N LEU A 96 7.90 -3.09 -13.46
CA LEU A 96 6.69 -3.79 -13.93
C LEU A 96 6.75 -5.28 -13.61
N VAL A 97 7.93 -5.92 -13.84
CA VAL A 97 8.16 -7.34 -13.47
C VAL A 97 8.02 -7.53 -11.96
N VAL A 98 8.66 -6.66 -11.17
CA VAL A 98 8.60 -6.71 -9.70
C VAL A 98 7.16 -6.57 -9.21
N GLN A 99 6.38 -5.64 -9.77
CA GLN A 99 4.98 -5.44 -9.38
C GLN A 99 4.11 -6.64 -9.76
N CYS A 100 4.26 -7.20 -10.96
CA CYS A 100 3.55 -8.43 -11.36
C CYS A 100 3.86 -9.59 -10.41
N LEU A 101 5.15 -9.81 -10.09
CA LEU A 101 5.56 -10.86 -9.16
C LEU A 101 5.03 -10.62 -7.74
N ALA A 102 5.04 -9.38 -7.26
CA ALA A 102 4.48 -9.04 -5.96
C ALA A 102 3.00 -9.39 -5.87
N VAL A 103 2.20 -9.07 -6.90
CA VAL A 103 0.77 -9.42 -6.96
C VAL A 103 0.57 -10.94 -6.94
N ILE A 104 1.39 -11.69 -7.68
CA ILE A 104 1.35 -13.16 -7.63
C ILE A 104 1.65 -13.68 -6.22
N ILE A 105 2.68 -13.15 -5.57
CA ILE A 105 3.02 -13.49 -4.19
C ILE A 105 1.85 -13.15 -3.25
N GLY A 106 1.23 -11.97 -3.39
CA GLY A 106 0.06 -11.57 -2.61
C GLY A 106 -1.10 -12.57 -2.70
N GLY A 107 -1.38 -13.10 -3.89
CA GLY A 107 -2.40 -14.15 -4.10
C GLY A 107 -2.05 -15.46 -3.39
N PHE A 108 -0.78 -15.87 -3.35
CA PHE A 108 -0.37 -16.99 -2.50
C PHE A 108 -0.58 -16.68 -1.02
N GLY A 109 -0.39 -15.44 -0.60
CA GLY A 109 -0.72 -14.99 0.76
C GLY A 109 -2.19 -15.21 1.10
N ILE A 110 -3.11 -14.83 0.20
CA ILE A 110 -4.56 -15.10 0.33
C ILE A 110 -4.83 -16.60 0.40
N TYR A 111 -4.21 -17.39 -0.50
CA TYR A 111 -4.34 -18.83 -0.48
C TYR A 111 -3.97 -19.44 0.87
N PHE A 112 -2.81 -19.07 1.44
CA PHE A 112 -2.36 -19.59 2.73
C PHE A 112 -3.24 -19.10 3.88
N LEU A 113 -3.66 -17.84 3.86
CA LEU A 113 -4.54 -17.28 4.89
C LEU A 113 -5.88 -18.00 4.96
N LEU A 114 -6.50 -18.30 3.80
CA LEU A 114 -7.74 -19.06 3.73
C LEU A 114 -7.55 -20.55 4.08
N ASN A 115 -6.34 -21.07 3.89
CA ASN A 115 -6.02 -22.47 4.24
C ASN A 115 -5.92 -22.73 5.75
N GLU A 116 -5.76 -21.67 6.59
CA GLU A 116 -5.64 -21.79 8.05
C GLU A 116 -6.91 -22.27 8.73
N ASN A 117 -8.08 -21.95 8.19
CA ASN A 117 -9.36 -22.27 8.79
C ASN A 117 -10.10 -23.31 7.94
N GLU A 118 -10.60 -24.38 8.56
CA GLU A 118 -11.32 -25.46 7.87
C GLU A 118 -12.55 -24.96 7.09
N ARG A 119 -13.24 -23.95 7.59
CA ARG A 119 -14.40 -23.34 6.92
C ARG A 119 -14.02 -22.58 5.65
N THR A 120 -12.85 -21.96 5.60
CA THR A 120 -12.38 -21.15 4.46
C THR A 120 -11.49 -21.95 3.51
N ARG A 121 -10.91 -23.06 3.97
CA ARG A 121 -10.00 -23.92 3.20
C ARG A 121 -10.55 -24.37 1.85
N PRO A 122 -11.83 -24.77 1.69
CA PRO A 122 -12.38 -25.17 0.40
C PRO A 122 -12.35 -24.02 -0.65
N TYR A 123 -12.38 -22.79 -0.19
CA TYR A 123 -12.48 -21.59 -1.03
C TYR A 123 -11.12 -20.95 -1.35
N ARG A 124 -9.99 -21.52 -0.91
CA ARG A 124 -8.66 -20.90 -1.04
C ARG A 124 -8.23 -20.59 -2.49
N ILE A 125 -8.55 -21.48 -3.44
CA ILE A 125 -8.27 -21.26 -4.88
C ILE A 125 -9.18 -20.17 -5.43
N TRP A 126 -10.47 -20.21 -5.09
CA TRP A 126 -11.41 -19.17 -5.51
C TRP A 126 -11.07 -17.80 -4.94
N GLY A 127 -10.68 -17.73 -3.67
CA GLY A 127 -10.23 -16.48 -3.05
C GLY A 127 -8.97 -15.93 -3.72
N MET A 128 -8.01 -16.79 -4.06
CA MET A 128 -6.81 -16.42 -4.82
C MET A 128 -7.17 -15.92 -6.23
N ALA A 129 -8.05 -16.63 -6.95
CA ALA A 129 -8.49 -16.24 -8.29
C ALA A 129 -9.29 -14.91 -8.25
N MET A 130 -10.21 -14.75 -7.30
CA MET A 130 -10.95 -13.50 -7.11
C MET A 130 -10.01 -12.32 -6.81
N PHE A 131 -8.99 -12.53 -5.99
CA PHE A 131 -7.99 -11.50 -5.70
C PHE A 131 -7.25 -11.07 -6.98
N TYR A 132 -6.84 -12.01 -7.82
CA TYR A 132 -6.17 -11.70 -9.09
C TYR A 132 -7.07 -11.00 -10.10
N LEU A 133 -8.34 -11.36 -10.16
CA LEU A 133 -9.32 -10.79 -11.09
C LEU A 133 -10.04 -9.57 -10.51
N PHE A 134 -9.73 -9.20 -9.26
CA PHE A 134 -10.35 -8.03 -8.66
C PHE A 134 -9.99 -6.76 -9.43
N PHE A 135 -10.99 -5.90 -9.66
CA PHE A 135 -10.83 -4.66 -10.44
C PHE A 135 -9.63 -3.83 -9.97
N GLY A 136 -9.49 -3.60 -8.65
CA GLY A 136 -8.39 -2.81 -8.11
C GLY A 136 -7.01 -3.42 -8.38
N THR A 137 -6.89 -4.74 -8.40
CA THR A 137 -5.64 -5.44 -8.76
C THR A 137 -5.30 -5.22 -10.23
N LEU A 138 -6.28 -5.38 -11.11
CA LEU A 138 -6.09 -5.16 -12.56
C LEU A 138 -5.82 -3.69 -12.89
N ALA A 139 -6.52 -2.76 -12.23
CA ALA A 139 -6.29 -1.33 -12.38
C ALA A 139 -4.89 -0.91 -11.93
N ALA A 140 -4.40 -1.46 -10.80
CA ALA A 140 -3.05 -1.19 -10.32
C ALA A 140 -1.96 -1.70 -11.28
N LEU A 141 -2.21 -2.81 -11.99
CA LEU A 141 -1.29 -3.37 -12.99
C LEU A 141 -1.40 -2.70 -14.36
N ALA A 142 -2.57 -2.13 -14.68
CA ALA A 142 -2.80 -1.37 -15.90
C ALA A 142 -2.23 0.05 -15.82
N TYR A 143 -2.08 0.57 -14.62
CA TYR A 143 -1.34 1.79 -14.33
C TYR A 143 0.16 1.46 -14.22
N ASP A 144 0.98 2.41 -13.83
CA ASP A 144 2.41 2.22 -13.70
C ASP A 144 2.81 1.51 -12.39
N TYR A 145 4.11 1.50 -12.07
CA TYR A 145 4.61 0.97 -10.81
C TYR A 145 4.22 1.84 -9.62
N HIS A 146 3.77 1.17 -8.55
CA HIS A 146 3.51 1.80 -7.26
C HIS A 146 4.01 0.93 -6.11
N SER A 147 4.92 1.44 -5.31
CA SER A 147 5.45 0.74 -4.12
C SER A 147 4.39 0.37 -3.09
N ASN A 148 3.31 1.16 -3.01
CA ASN A 148 2.15 0.83 -2.16
C ASN A 148 1.52 -0.51 -2.55
N VAL A 149 1.53 -0.89 -3.83
CA VAL A 149 1.05 -2.19 -4.30
C VAL A 149 1.92 -3.30 -3.72
N ILE A 150 3.25 -3.15 -3.78
CA ILE A 150 4.17 -4.17 -3.22
C ILE A 150 3.95 -4.35 -1.73
N SER A 151 3.84 -3.24 -0.98
CA SER A 151 3.54 -3.28 0.45
C SER A 151 2.20 -3.96 0.73
N ALA A 152 1.14 -3.63 -0.04
CA ALA A 152 -0.18 -4.24 0.11
C ALA A 152 -0.16 -5.76 -0.13
N MET A 153 0.69 -6.25 -1.04
CA MET A 153 0.81 -7.70 -1.32
C MET A 153 1.44 -8.48 -0.16
N ALA A 154 2.13 -7.83 0.77
CA ALA A 154 2.66 -8.46 1.98
C ALA A 154 1.61 -8.57 3.11
N ILE A 155 0.52 -7.81 3.06
CA ILE A 155 -0.54 -7.79 4.10
C ILE A 155 -1.12 -9.17 4.40
N PRO A 156 -1.49 -10.02 3.42
CA PRO A 156 -2.02 -11.36 3.71
C PRO A 156 -1.04 -12.22 4.50
N PHE A 157 0.26 -12.14 4.19
CA PHE A 157 1.30 -12.85 4.95
C PHE A 157 1.49 -12.27 6.35
N PHE A 158 1.40 -10.95 6.49
CA PHE A 158 1.44 -10.30 7.80
C PHE A 158 0.31 -10.81 8.70
N PHE A 159 -0.94 -10.83 8.20
CA PHE A 159 -2.06 -11.40 8.95
C PHE A 159 -1.89 -12.89 9.24
N LEU A 160 -1.34 -13.66 8.29
CA LEU A 160 -1.03 -15.07 8.50
C LEU A 160 -0.04 -15.26 9.66
N MET A 161 1.03 -14.48 9.71
CA MET A 161 2.02 -14.55 10.78
C MET A 161 1.46 -14.09 12.13
N VAL A 162 0.62 -13.06 12.15
CA VAL A 162 -0.09 -12.60 13.36
C VAL A 162 -1.04 -13.70 13.88
N ASN A 163 -1.85 -14.31 12.99
CA ASN A 163 -2.76 -15.40 13.37
C ASN A 163 -2.00 -16.62 13.95
N ARG A 164 -0.79 -16.88 13.45
CA ARG A 164 0.10 -17.95 13.93
C ARG A 164 0.94 -17.55 15.16
N MET A 165 0.77 -16.32 15.67
CA MET A 165 1.58 -15.75 16.76
C MET A 165 3.10 -15.78 16.46
N ALA A 166 3.48 -15.76 15.19
CA ALA A 166 4.87 -15.76 14.73
C ALA A 166 5.41 -14.32 14.69
N TRP A 167 5.52 -13.70 15.89
CA TRP A 167 5.74 -12.26 16.08
C TRP A 167 6.97 -11.70 15.39
N GLY A 168 8.10 -12.41 15.42
CA GLY A 168 9.32 -11.99 14.73
C GLY A 168 9.15 -11.94 13.21
N LYS A 169 8.44 -12.93 12.62
CA LYS A 169 8.13 -12.93 11.18
C LYS A 169 7.13 -11.85 10.81
N ALA A 170 6.11 -11.62 11.67
CA ALA A 170 5.17 -10.54 11.48
C ALA A 170 5.87 -9.18 11.53
N PHE A 171 6.80 -8.96 12.47
CA PHE A 171 7.58 -7.73 12.56
C PHE A 171 8.49 -7.53 11.34
N ALA A 172 9.16 -8.58 10.86
CA ALA A 172 10.00 -8.51 9.65
C ALA A 172 9.16 -8.11 8.42
N LEU A 173 7.94 -8.65 8.26
CA LEU A 173 7.02 -8.25 7.19
C LEU A 173 6.55 -6.80 7.36
N LEU A 174 6.29 -6.36 8.59
CA LEU A 174 5.91 -4.97 8.87
C LEU A 174 7.05 -4.01 8.48
N VAL A 175 8.29 -4.30 8.85
CA VAL A 175 9.48 -3.52 8.46
C VAL A 175 9.63 -3.52 6.93
N PHE A 176 9.48 -4.68 6.28
CA PHE A 176 9.51 -4.78 4.82
C PHE A 176 8.46 -3.86 4.17
N MET A 177 7.23 -3.87 4.67
CA MET A 177 6.17 -3.00 4.14
C MET A 177 6.49 -1.50 4.32
N CYS A 178 7.19 -1.12 5.39
CA CYS A 178 7.65 0.25 5.60
C CYS A 178 8.73 0.71 4.60
N PHE A 179 9.29 -0.18 3.79
CA PHE A 179 10.20 0.20 2.68
C PHE A 179 9.46 0.85 1.51
N GLY A 180 8.14 0.70 1.43
CA GLY A 180 7.32 1.47 0.50
C GLY A 180 7.23 2.95 0.88
N LYS A 181 6.29 3.66 0.27
CA LYS A 181 6.10 5.10 0.55
C LYS A 181 5.85 5.35 2.04
N GLU A 182 6.20 6.53 2.50
CA GLU A 182 6.09 7.00 3.88
C GLU A 182 4.69 6.79 4.49
N ASN A 183 3.62 6.96 3.69
CA ASN A 183 2.23 6.80 4.13
C ASN A 183 1.86 5.34 4.49
N VAL A 184 2.59 4.34 3.95
CA VAL A 184 2.36 2.92 4.28
C VAL A 184 2.52 2.68 5.77
N SER A 185 3.51 3.31 6.39
CA SER A 185 3.73 3.16 7.83
C SER A 185 2.57 3.73 8.66
N LEU A 186 1.93 4.81 8.22
CA LEU A 186 0.69 5.32 8.82
C LEU A 186 -0.46 4.31 8.67
N PHE A 187 -0.61 3.70 7.49
CA PHE A 187 -1.61 2.64 7.30
C PHE A 187 -1.37 1.44 8.20
N LEU A 188 -0.11 1.01 8.36
CA LEU A 188 0.27 -0.09 9.25
C LEU A 188 0.03 0.23 10.73
N PHE A 189 0.14 1.50 11.13
CA PHE A 189 -0.28 1.94 12.46
C PHE A 189 -1.76 1.65 12.69
N PHE A 190 -2.64 2.05 11.77
CA PHE A 190 -4.08 1.80 11.88
C PHE A 190 -4.43 0.30 11.76
N VAL A 191 -3.73 -0.44 10.90
CA VAL A 191 -3.84 -1.91 10.84
C VAL A 191 -3.50 -2.52 12.20
N SER A 192 -2.42 -2.04 12.85
CA SER A 192 -2.02 -2.51 14.17
C SER A 192 -3.03 -2.13 15.25
N LEU A 193 -3.65 -0.95 15.20
CA LEU A 193 -4.75 -0.57 16.11
C LEU A 193 -5.97 -1.47 15.94
N GLY A 194 -6.35 -1.80 14.71
CA GLY A 194 -7.44 -2.73 14.44
C GLY A 194 -7.15 -4.14 14.95
N LEU A 195 -5.89 -4.62 14.77
CA LEU A 195 -5.43 -5.88 15.35
C LEU A 195 -5.40 -5.82 16.87
N PHE A 196 -4.98 -4.72 17.48
CA PHE A 196 -5.02 -4.54 18.93
C PHE A 196 -6.44 -4.68 19.47
N TRP A 197 -7.41 -4.08 18.81
CA TRP A 197 -8.82 -4.24 19.14
C TRP A 197 -9.27 -5.71 19.00
N LYS A 198 -8.99 -6.35 17.86
CA LYS A 198 -9.32 -7.77 17.60
C LYS A 198 -8.75 -8.71 18.68
N TYR A 199 -7.50 -8.50 19.10
CA TYR A 199 -6.79 -9.35 20.04
C TYR A 199 -6.74 -8.79 21.47
N PHE A 200 -7.59 -7.82 21.80
CA PHE A 200 -7.55 -7.10 23.08
C PHE A 200 -7.59 -8.03 24.31
N LYS A 201 -8.31 -9.15 24.22
CA LYS A 201 -8.44 -10.12 25.33
C LYS A 201 -7.22 -11.05 25.45
N VAL A 202 -6.33 -11.09 24.47
CA VAL A 202 -5.14 -11.97 24.46
C VAL A 202 -3.91 -11.17 24.89
N LYS A 203 -3.55 -11.26 26.18
CA LYS A 203 -2.48 -10.43 26.78
C LYS A 203 -1.15 -10.52 26.04
N GLU A 204 -0.74 -11.70 25.63
CA GLU A 204 0.51 -11.90 24.91
C GLU A 204 0.53 -11.20 23.56
N SER A 205 -0.55 -11.31 22.77
CA SER A 205 -0.65 -10.66 21.47
C SER A 205 -0.62 -9.15 21.59
N ARG A 206 -1.24 -8.57 22.63
CA ARG A 206 -1.32 -7.11 22.81
C ARG A 206 0.03 -6.43 22.82
N LYS A 207 1.02 -6.99 23.55
CA LYS A 207 2.34 -6.36 23.67
C LYS A 207 3.07 -6.24 22.33
N TYR A 208 2.99 -7.29 21.51
CA TYR A 208 3.63 -7.29 20.19
C TYR A 208 2.88 -6.38 19.19
N ILE A 209 1.55 -6.44 19.21
CA ILE A 209 0.73 -5.57 18.33
C ILE A 209 0.89 -4.10 18.71
N LEU A 210 1.00 -3.78 20.01
CA LEU A 210 1.29 -2.42 20.47
C LEU A 210 2.68 -1.98 19.99
N LEU A 211 3.69 -2.87 20.07
CA LEU A 211 5.02 -2.59 19.53
C LEU A 211 4.95 -2.28 18.02
N PHE A 212 4.14 -3.03 17.25
CA PHE A 212 3.95 -2.77 15.83
C PHE A 212 3.32 -1.40 15.58
N ALA A 213 2.29 -1.03 16.35
CA ALA A 213 1.67 0.27 16.26
C ALA A 213 2.65 1.40 16.59
N VAL A 214 3.36 1.30 17.71
CA VAL A 214 4.34 2.31 18.12
C VAL A 214 5.46 2.44 17.09
N PHE A 215 6.01 1.33 16.61
CA PHE A 215 7.05 1.34 15.58
C PHE A 215 6.57 2.04 14.30
N SER A 216 5.38 1.67 13.80
CA SER A 216 4.84 2.22 12.56
C SER A 216 4.58 3.72 12.68
N LEU A 217 4.05 4.19 13.82
CA LEU A 217 3.81 5.61 14.05
C LEU A 217 5.11 6.39 14.17
N LEU A 218 6.08 5.88 14.94
CA LEU A 218 7.38 6.55 15.11
C LEU A 218 8.14 6.60 13.79
N TYR A 219 8.11 5.53 12.99
CA TYR A 219 8.71 5.51 11.65
C TYR A 219 8.08 6.57 10.75
N PHE A 220 6.75 6.64 10.69
CA PHE A 220 6.03 7.66 9.92
C PHE A 220 6.45 9.08 10.33
N LEU A 221 6.38 9.38 11.65
CA LEU A 221 6.72 10.70 12.17
C LEU A 221 8.19 11.05 11.90
N PHE A 222 9.09 10.09 12.03
CA PHE A 222 10.51 10.29 11.76
C PHE A 222 10.77 10.62 10.29
N MET A 223 10.14 9.88 9.36
CA MET A 223 10.28 10.14 7.93
C MET A 223 9.73 11.51 7.55
N VAL A 224 8.50 11.81 7.94
CA VAL A 224 7.78 13.02 7.51
C VAL A 224 8.29 14.30 8.19
N LYS A 225 8.78 14.21 9.43
CA LYS A 225 9.24 15.42 10.16
C LYS A 225 10.72 15.70 10.05
N TRP A 226 11.54 14.69 9.77
CA TRP A 226 12.99 14.86 9.74
C TRP A 226 13.63 14.42 8.43
N VAL A 227 13.45 13.16 8.04
CA VAL A 227 14.23 12.60 6.93
C VAL A 227 13.88 13.32 5.62
N MET A 228 12.61 13.32 5.24
CA MET A 228 12.18 13.91 3.95
C MET A 228 12.39 15.42 3.87
N PRO A 229 12.04 16.24 4.89
CA PRO A 229 12.33 17.66 4.88
C PRO A 229 13.84 17.96 4.81
N THR A 230 14.67 17.18 5.51
CA THR A 230 16.14 17.34 5.47
C THR A 230 16.69 17.08 4.08
N ILE A 231 16.20 16.04 3.40
CA ILE A 231 16.62 15.71 2.01
C ILE A 231 16.10 16.77 1.02
N ALA A 232 14.89 17.29 1.25
CA ALA A 232 14.29 18.34 0.42
C ALA A 232 14.97 19.71 0.59
N GLY A 233 15.66 19.94 1.72
CA GLY A 233 16.11 21.29 2.12
C GLY A 233 14.94 22.21 2.53
N GLU A 234 13.80 21.65 2.89
CA GLU A 234 12.57 22.36 3.26
C GLU A 234 12.23 22.18 4.75
N LYS A 235 11.34 23.03 5.29
CA LYS A 235 10.94 22.92 6.70
C LYS A 235 9.82 21.93 6.94
N ASP A 236 8.96 21.74 5.93
CA ASP A 236 7.72 20.96 6.04
C ASP A 236 7.59 19.92 4.94
N PHE A 237 6.78 18.90 5.20
CA PHE A 237 6.50 17.85 4.25
C PHE A 237 5.55 18.33 3.14
N VAL A 238 6.01 18.32 1.91
CA VAL A 238 5.37 18.93 0.73
C VAL A 238 3.94 18.43 0.49
N HIS A 239 3.67 17.14 0.75
CA HIS A 239 2.38 16.53 0.42
C HIS A 239 1.21 16.95 1.33
N PHE A 240 1.44 17.65 2.45
CA PHE A 240 0.34 18.23 3.22
C PHE A 240 -0.42 19.31 2.45
N GLY A 241 0.21 19.99 1.49
CA GLY A 241 -0.44 20.93 0.59
C GLY A 241 -1.56 20.34 -0.27
N LYS A 242 -1.63 19.00 -0.39
CA LYS A 242 -2.70 18.29 -1.08
C LYS A 242 -4.01 18.21 -0.28
N TYR A 243 -4.01 18.70 0.97
CA TYR A 243 -5.14 18.67 1.90
C TYR A 243 -5.50 20.06 2.45
N PRO A 244 -5.71 21.09 1.62
CA PRO A 244 -5.93 22.46 2.10
C PRO A 244 -7.20 22.58 2.95
N VAL A 245 -8.21 21.73 2.70
CA VAL A 245 -9.43 21.65 3.53
C VAL A 245 -9.15 21.31 4.99
N LEU A 246 -8.01 20.67 5.27
CA LEU A 246 -7.57 20.32 6.62
C LEU A 246 -6.57 21.34 7.20
N GLY A 247 -6.20 22.41 6.47
CA GLY A 247 -5.30 23.47 6.94
C GLY A 247 -3.87 23.41 6.38
N GLY A 248 -3.54 22.42 5.53
CA GLY A 248 -2.27 22.38 4.78
C GLY A 248 -1.04 21.87 5.56
N ASP A 249 -1.15 21.60 6.86
CA ASP A 249 -0.10 20.96 7.66
C ASP A 249 -0.68 19.92 8.63
N MET A 250 0.19 19.05 9.18
CA MET A 250 -0.24 17.96 10.07
C MET A 250 -0.92 18.46 11.35
N THR A 251 -0.41 19.54 11.93
CA THR A 251 -0.93 20.07 13.21
C THR A 251 -2.31 20.68 13.00
N ALA A 252 -2.47 21.45 11.92
CA ALA A 252 -3.74 22.03 11.53
C ALA A 252 -4.78 20.93 11.23
N ALA A 253 -4.39 19.88 10.50
CA ALA A 253 -5.27 18.76 10.20
C ALA A 253 -5.76 18.05 11.46
N ILE A 254 -4.88 17.72 12.40
CA ILE A 254 -5.26 17.09 13.67
C ILE A 254 -6.17 18.02 14.48
N LYS A 255 -5.84 19.31 14.57
CA LYS A 255 -6.65 20.32 15.25
C LYS A 255 -8.04 20.42 14.63
N PHE A 256 -8.14 20.47 13.30
CA PHE A 256 -9.42 20.50 12.59
C PHE A 256 -10.28 19.27 12.90
N MET A 257 -9.70 18.06 12.81
CA MET A 257 -10.42 16.81 13.10
C MET A 257 -10.98 16.76 14.54
N ILE A 258 -10.22 17.31 15.51
CA ILE A 258 -10.64 17.33 16.93
C ILE A 258 -11.68 18.42 17.19
N MET A 259 -11.50 19.62 16.65
CA MET A 259 -12.34 20.77 16.94
C MET A 259 -13.63 20.80 16.11
N HIS A 260 -13.61 20.19 14.90
CA HIS A 260 -14.75 20.17 13.97
C HIS A 260 -15.11 18.76 13.51
N PRO A 261 -15.40 17.80 14.45
CA PRO A 261 -15.58 16.39 14.10
C PRO A 261 -16.76 16.14 13.15
N PHE A 262 -17.85 16.89 13.27
CA PHE A 262 -19.02 16.75 12.40
C PHE A 262 -18.71 17.26 10.97
N GLU A 263 -18.01 18.37 10.85
CA GLU A 263 -17.59 18.88 9.53
C GLU A 263 -16.56 17.95 8.88
N PHE A 264 -15.62 17.43 9.66
CA PHE A 264 -14.68 16.42 9.18
C PHE A 264 -15.40 15.20 8.61
N ILE A 265 -16.41 14.66 9.33
CA ILE A 265 -17.20 13.53 8.84
C ILE A 265 -18.00 13.92 7.59
N ARG A 266 -18.61 15.11 7.55
CA ARG A 266 -19.34 15.61 6.39
C ARG A 266 -18.44 15.67 5.15
N LEU A 267 -17.22 16.16 5.29
CA LEU A 267 -16.25 16.28 4.19
C LEU A 267 -15.86 14.93 3.57
N LEU A 268 -15.99 13.80 4.28
CA LEU A 268 -15.78 12.48 3.68
C LEU A 268 -16.83 12.13 2.61
N PHE A 269 -18.04 12.71 2.68
CA PHE A 269 -19.16 12.39 1.79
C PHE A 269 -19.55 13.51 0.85
N VAL A 270 -19.19 14.75 1.16
CA VAL A 270 -19.57 15.94 0.39
C VAL A 270 -18.35 16.47 -0.34
N ASN A 271 -18.55 16.90 -1.59
CA ASN A 271 -17.51 17.54 -2.37
C ASN A 271 -16.95 18.77 -1.63
N HIS A 272 -15.65 18.78 -1.39
CA HIS A 272 -14.93 19.90 -0.77
C HIS A 272 -14.25 20.82 -1.79
N MET A 273 -14.42 20.51 -3.08
CA MET A 273 -13.95 21.28 -4.22
C MET A 273 -15.16 21.73 -5.06
N PRO A 274 -15.95 22.72 -4.59
CA PRO A 274 -17.22 23.08 -5.22
C PRO A 274 -17.07 23.62 -6.65
N GLU A 275 -15.90 24.11 -7.00
CA GLU A 275 -15.55 24.59 -8.34
C GLU A 275 -15.32 23.45 -9.35
N ASP A 276 -15.06 22.23 -8.86
CA ASP A 276 -14.90 21.04 -9.69
C ASP A 276 -16.00 20.00 -9.41
N PRO A 277 -17.04 19.95 -10.26
CA PRO A 277 -18.16 19.02 -10.08
C PRO A 277 -17.77 17.54 -10.25
N THR A 278 -16.59 17.23 -10.82
CA THR A 278 -16.14 15.83 -11.00
C THR A 278 -15.95 15.13 -9.66
N TYR A 279 -15.53 15.86 -8.62
CA TYR A 279 -15.37 15.30 -7.27
C TYR A 279 -16.64 14.73 -6.62
N ASN A 280 -17.82 15.14 -7.06
CA ASN A 280 -19.07 14.52 -6.63
C ASN A 280 -19.16 13.06 -7.08
N ASN A 281 -18.81 12.82 -8.35
CA ASN A 281 -18.86 11.48 -8.94
C ASN A 281 -17.76 10.57 -8.37
N GLU A 282 -16.58 11.12 -8.12
CA GLU A 282 -15.44 10.37 -7.57
C GLU A 282 -15.73 9.82 -6.18
N LYS A 283 -16.29 10.63 -5.28
CA LYS A 283 -16.68 10.16 -3.94
C LYS A 283 -17.74 9.05 -4.01
N VAL A 284 -18.77 9.24 -4.82
CA VAL A 284 -19.79 8.21 -5.04
C VAL A 284 -19.18 6.94 -5.61
N PHE A 285 -18.30 7.08 -6.61
CA PHE A 285 -17.62 5.95 -7.24
C PHE A 285 -16.72 5.20 -6.25
N PHE A 286 -15.96 5.91 -5.41
CA PHE A 286 -15.12 5.29 -4.39
C PHE A 286 -15.95 4.41 -3.43
N TYR A 287 -17.04 4.94 -2.87
CA TYR A 287 -17.89 4.16 -1.96
C TYR A 287 -18.60 3.01 -2.67
N LEU A 288 -19.00 3.18 -3.92
CA LEU A 288 -19.57 2.11 -4.74
C LEU A 288 -18.56 0.96 -4.95
N VAL A 289 -17.32 1.31 -5.33
CA VAL A 289 -16.24 0.33 -5.49
C VAL A 289 -15.94 -0.37 -4.17
N LEU A 290 -15.86 0.39 -3.07
CA LEU A 290 -15.66 -0.18 -1.75
C LEU A 290 -16.78 -1.16 -1.37
N PHE A 291 -18.04 -0.81 -1.65
CA PHE A 291 -19.19 -1.67 -1.40
C PHE A 291 -19.13 -2.96 -2.23
N VAL A 292 -18.89 -2.86 -3.53
CA VAL A 292 -18.76 -4.01 -4.45
C VAL A 292 -17.56 -4.89 -4.10
N ALA A 293 -16.48 -4.28 -3.60
CA ALA A 293 -15.30 -4.98 -3.08
C ALA A 293 -15.56 -5.78 -1.79
N GLY A 294 -16.79 -5.74 -1.25
CA GLY A 294 -17.12 -6.40 0.01
C GLY A 294 -16.99 -5.51 1.25
N GLY A 295 -16.89 -4.20 1.08
CA GLY A 295 -16.79 -3.22 2.18
C GLY A 295 -17.96 -3.31 3.17
N TRP A 296 -19.11 -3.81 2.77
CA TRP A 296 -20.24 -4.12 3.66
C TRP A 296 -19.86 -5.11 4.77
N ALA A 297 -18.88 -6.00 4.56
CA ALA A 297 -18.42 -6.94 5.59
C ALA A 297 -17.72 -6.23 6.77
N LEU A 298 -17.25 -4.99 6.59
CA LEU A 298 -16.64 -4.18 7.64
C LEU A 298 -17.62 -3.90 8.79
N PHE A 299 -18.91 -3.78 8.49
CA PHE A 299 -19.94 -3.58 9.52
C PHE A 299 -20.07 -4.78 10.48
N ALA A 300 -19.77 -5.99 10.00
CA ALA A 300 -19.75 -7.19 10.84
C ALA A 300 -18.52 -7.28 11.76
N ARG A 301 -17.45 -6.53 11.44
CA ARG A 301 -16.16 -6.60 12.13
C ARG A 301 -15.51 -5.21 12.20
N PRO A 302 -15.93 -4.33 13.12
CA PRO A 302 -15.57 -2.91 13.12
C PRO A 302 -14.06 -2.61 13.24
N TRP A 303 -13.27 -3.53 13.76
CA TRP A 303 -11.81 -3.38 13.77
C TRP A 303 -11.19 -3.33 12.35
N TYR A 304 -11.82 -3.94 11.34
CA TYR A 304 -11.36 -3.80 9.95
C TYR A 304 -11.66 -2.42 9.39
N PHE A 305 -12.76 -1.79 9.81
CA PHE A 305 -13.05 -0.39 9.45
C PHE A 305 -11.94 0.54 9.94
N LEU A 306 -11.48 0.35 11.19
CA LEU A 306 -10.35 1.12 11.72
C LEU A 306 -9.08 0.94 10.87
N MET A 307 -8.82 -0.27 10.35
CA MET A 307 -7.65 -0.55 9.51
C MET A 307 -7.64 0.21 8.18
N ILE A 308 -8.82 0.42 7.57
CA ILE A 308 -8.92 1.12 6.27
C ILE A 308 -9.19 2.62 6.41
N LEU A 309 -9.48 3.10 7.62
CA LEU A 309 -9.84 4.49 7.87
C LEU A 309 -8.85 5.51 7.27
N PRO A 310 -7.52 5.37 7.41
CA PRO A 310 -6.59 6.34 6.85
C PRO A 310 -6.62 6.37 5.32
N ILE A 311 -6.94 5.26 4.66
CA ILE A 311 -7.08 5.19 3.20
C ILE A 311 -8.30 6.00 2.76
N ILE A 312 -9.43 5.84 3.48
CA ILE A 312 -10.66 6.63 3.23
C ILE A 312 -10.35 8.13 3.41
N ILE A 313 -9.74 8.51 4.53
CA ILE A 313 -9.39 9.90 4.82
C ILE A 313 -8.49 10.46 3.72
N GLN A 314 -7.44 9.74 3.34
CA GLN A 314 -6.51 10.19 2.32
C GLN A 314 -7.18 10.40 0.97
N LYS A 315 -8.01 9.46 0.53
CA LYS A 315 -8.67 9.54 -0.78
C LYS A 315 -9.77 10.59 -0.84
N GLU A 316 -10.58 10.70 0.21
CA GLU A 316 -11.76 11.57 0.21
C GLU A 316 -11.46 13.03 0.48
N LEU A 317 -10.29 13.36 1.04
CA LEU A 317 -9.92 14.74 1.44
C LEU A 317 -8.77 15.33 0.63
N THR A 318 -8.19 14.58 -0.30
CA THR A 318 -7.18 15.12 -1.23
C THR A 318 -7.82 16.00 -2.30
N ASN A 319 -7.11 17.05 -2.73
CA ASN A 319 -7.51 17.82 -3.93
C ASN A 319 -7.01 17.19 -5.23
N GLN A 320 -6.36 16.05 -5.18
CA GLN A 320 -5.89 15.34 -6.37
C GLN A 320 -6.66 14.03 -6.46
N PRO A 321 -7.50 13.86 -7.48
CA PRO A 321 -8.31 12.68 -7.69
C PRO A 321 -7.47 11.42 -7.96
#